data_89979fe81c45683b01348d33c50a3ca8
#
_entry.id   89979fe81c45683b01348d33c50a3ca8
#
_cell.length_a   1.000
_cell.length_b   1.000
_cell.length_c   1.000
_cell.angle_alpha   90.00
_cell.angle_beta   90.00
_cell.angle_gamma   90.00
#
_symmetry.space_group_name_H-M   'P 1'
#
loop_
_entity.id
_entity.type
_entity.pdbx_description
1 polymer ?
#
loop_
_entity_poly.entity_id
_entity_poly.type
_entity_poly.pdbx_seq_one_letter_code
_entity_poly.pdbx_strand_id
1 'polypeptide(L)'
;MPLLVQPDPADPRLTRRVAGIDHTGQRIETSVPVERPLTLYLNGQEIVTMMTILDRPEELALGYLLNQGMLRRGDAVSGIDYDEDLQVVIVRTAAPTDFEAKLRKKTLTSGCAQGTAFGDLMEGFAEVSLPPLQLRISALYRLLHTLNTLPTLYLEAGAIHGCALCQDDQPLVYMEDVGRHNAVDKIAGWMALQDCAAGDKLFYTTGRLTSEMVIKTVRMGIPILISRSGFTAWGVELAREAGLTLIGRCKGRRFLVLAGEGRLIFDADPATVAEESARHRRKASQDD
;
A
#
# COMPACT_ATOMS: atom_id res chain seq x y z
N MET A 1 -2.80 17.89 9.79
CA MET A 1 -1.74 17.03 10.34
C MET A 1 -0.53 17.13 9.42
N PRO A 2 0.73 17.23 9.88
CA PRO A 2 1.88 17.21 8.99
C PRO A 2 1.96 15.85 8.28
N LEU A 3 2.45 15.86 7.01
CA LEU A 3 2.66 14.63 6.24
C LEU A 3 3.69 13.74 6.95
N LEU A 4 3.31 12.49 7.19
CA LEU A 4 4.21 11.45 7.68
C LEU A 4 4.76 10.65 6.49
N VAL A 5 6.06 10.76 6.23
CA VAL A 5 6.77 9.91 5.25
C VAL A 5 7.57 8.87 6.01
N GLN A 6 7.37 7.60 5.69
CA GLN A 6 8.05 6.45 6.30
C GLN A 6 8.40 5.42 5.23
N PRO A 7 9.56 4.81 5.29
CA PRO A 7 10.62 5.08 6.26
C PRO A 7 11.36 6.40 5.98
N ASP A 8 12.22 6.81 6.89
CA ASP A 8 13.22 7.85 6.60
C ASP A 8 14.20 7.30 5.56
N PRO A 9 14.28 7.84 4.35
CA PRO A 9 15.17 7.32 3.31
C PRO A 9 16.66 7.44 3.67
N ALA A 10 17.01 8.26 4.66
CA ALA A 10 18.37 8.41 5.16
C ALA A 10 18.73 7.40 6.28
N ASP A 11 17.79 6.56 6.73
CA ASP A 11 18.07 5.55 7.76
C ASP A 11 19.04 4.47 7.21
N PRO A 12 20.28 4.38 7.75
CA PRO A 12 21.29 3.45 7.26
C PRO A 12 20.94 1.97 7.51
N ARG A 13 19.93 1.67 8.33
CA ARG A 13 19.47 0.31 8.61
C ARG A 13 18.67 -0.26 7.45
N LEU A 14 18.11 0.59 6.58
CA LEU A 14 17.17 0.21 5.51
C LEU A 14 17.85 -0.06 4.18
N THR A 15 19.11 0.34 4.02
CA THR A 15 19.89 0.11 2.80
C THR A 15 21.24 -0.49 3.09
N ARG A 16 21.78 -1.18 2.09
CA ARG A 16 23.16 -1.69 2.10
C ARG A 16 23.86 -1.28 0.82
N ARG A 17 25.09 -0.78 0.94
CA ARG A 17 25.92 -0.54 -0.23
C ARG A 17 26.51 -1.85 -0.75
N VAL A 18 26.36 -2.07 -2.04
CA VAL A 18 26.81 -3.29 -2.73
C VAL A 18 27.65 -2.88 -3.94
N ALA A 19 28.82 -3.50 -4.06
CA ALA A 19 29.66 -3.33 -5.22
C ALA A 19 29.17 -4.21 -6.38
N GLY A 20 29.18 -3.66 -7.60
CA GLY A 20 28.77 -4.35 -8.80
C GLY A 20 29.54 -3.87 -10.04
N ILE A 21 29.05 -4.27 -11.20
CA ILE A 21 29.56 -3.84 -12.51
C ILE A 21 28.36 -3.34 -13.32
N ASP A 22 28.50 -2.16 -13.93
CA ASP A 22 27.47 -1.61 -14.80
C ASP A 22 27.52 -2.21 -16.24
N HIS A 23 26.61 -1.78 -17.13
CA HIS A 23 26.50 -2.26 -18.51
C HIS A 23 27.75 -1.91 -19.38
N THR A 24 28.63 -1.01 -18.91
CA THR A 24 29.88 -0.67 -19.61
C THR A 24 31.07 -1.50 -19.10
N GLY A 25 30.88 -2.35 -18.09
CA GLY A 25 31.94 -3.11 -17.41
C GLY A 25 32.68 -2.32 -16.33
N GLN A 26 32.23 -1.13 -15.95
CA GLN A 26 32.83 -0.34 -14.89
C GLN A 26 32.36 -0.80 -13.51
N ARG A 27 33.26 -0.78 -12.53
CA ARG A 27 32.90 -1.03 -11.14
C ARG A 27 32.10 0.13 -10.58
N ILE A 28 30.96 -0.20 -9.97
CA ILE A 28 30.09 0.76 -9.30
C ILE A 28 29.79 0.30 -7.87
N GLU A 29 29.33 1.23 -7.04
CA GLU A 29 28.66 0.94 -5.78
C GLU A 29 27.25 1.53 -5.82
N THR A 30 26.26 0.74 -5.43
CA THR A 30 24.87 1.16 -5.37
C THR A 30 24.23 0.82 -4.02
N SER A 31 23.24 1.58 -3.61
CA SER A 31 22.39 1.25 -2.45
C SER A 31 21.32 0.27 -2.89
N VAL A 32 21.12 -0.78 -2.09
CA VAL A 32 20.01 -1.73 -2.25
C VAL A 32 19.21 -1.80 -0.94
N PRO A 33 17.87 -1.97 -0.98
CA PRO A 33 17.07 -2.06 0.23
C PRO A 33 17.40 -3.34 1.00
N VAL A 34 17.35 -3.22 2.32
CA VAL A 34 17.45 -4.38 3.22
C VAL A 34 16.10 -5.09 3.23
N GLU A 35 16.13 -6.41 3.14
CA GLU A 35 14.96 -7.27 3.24
C GLU A 35 15.19 -8.30 4.35
N ARG A 36 14.25 -8.41 5.30
CA ARG A 36 14.34 -9.30 6.46
C ARG A 36 12.99 -9.98 6.73
N PRO A 37 12.99 -11.19 7.32
CA PRO A 37 11.76 -11.82 7.75
C PRO A 37 11.16 -11.10 8.96
N LEU A 38 9.84 -11.01 9.01
CA LEU A 38 9.05 -10.64 10.17
C LEU A 38 7.99 -11.69 10.39
N THR A 39 8.02 -12.39 11.53
CA THR A 39 7.02 -13.41 11.86
C THR A 39 5.91 -12.79 12.72
N LEU A 40 4.68 -12.89 12.21
CA LEU A 40 3.47 -12.39 12.88
C LEU A 40 2.78 -13.50 13.65
N TYR A 41 2.50 -13.21 14.91
CA TYR A 41 1.62 -14.01 15.77
C TYR A 41 0.33 -13.26 16.09
N LEU A 42 -0.79 -13.99 16.11
CA LEU A 42 -2.04 -13.53 16.68
C LEU A 42 -2.32 -14.36 17.92
N ASN A 43 -2.34 -13.72 19.08
CA ASN A 43 -2.35 -14.38 20.40
C ASN A 43 -1.15 -15.35 20.51
N GLY A 44 -1.36 -16.64 20.66
CA GLY A 44 -0.32 -17.67 20.71
C GLY A 44 -0.08 -18.42 19.40
N GLN A 45 -0.71 -18.02 18.29
CA GLN A 45 -0.67 -18.72 17.02
C GLN A 45 0.17 -17.97 16.00
N GLU A 46 1.16 -18.65 15.40
CA GLU A 46 1.88 -18.14 14.24
C GLU A 46 0.94 -18.03 13.02
N ILE A 47 0.94 -16.87 12.39
CA ILE A 47 0.08 -16.55 11.24
C ILE A 47 0.87 -16.63 9.95
N VAL A 48 1.98 -15.88 9.86
CA VAL A 48 2.76 -15.74 8.64
C VAL A 48 4.14 -15.17 8.95
N THR A 49 5.13 -15.51 8.13
CA THR A 49 6.40 -14.76 8.02
C THR A 49 6.41 -13.97 6.74
N MET A 50 6.62 -12.66 6.84
CA MET A 50 6.64 -11.70 5.73
C MET A 50 8.04 -11.17 5.52
N MET A 51 8.48 -11.05 4.25
CA MET A 51 9.70 -10.31 3.93
C MET A 51 9.39 -8.82 3.87
N THR A 52 10.08 -8.01 4.64
CA THR A 52 9.83 -6.55 4.82
C THR A 52 11.14 -5.81 5.09
N ILE A 53 11.11 -4.49 5.01
CA ILE A 53 12.23 -3.64 5.42
C ILE A 53 12.32 -3.45 6.95
N LEU A 54 11.40 -4.05 7.71
CA LEU A 54 11.30 -3.98 9.18
C LEU A 54 11.10 -2.57 9.76
N ASP A 55 10.60 -1.63 8.98
CA ASP A 55 10.06 -0.40 9.55
C ASP A 55 8.57 -0.59 9.86
N ARG A 56 8.07 0.02 10.91
CA ARG A 56 6.64 -0.04 11.30
C ARG A 56 6.07 -1.47 11.41
N PRO A 57 6.70 -2.40 12.15
CA PRO A 57 6.26 -3.78 12.24
C PRO A 57 4.88 -3.92 12.92
N GLU A 58 4.53 -3.05 13.87
CA GLU A 58 3.24 -3.06 14.57
C GLU A 58 2.10 -2.68 13.62
N GLU A 59 2.28 -1.60 12.84
CA GLU A 59 1.31 -1.20 11.82
C GLU A 59 1.15 -2.27 10.75
N LEU A 60 2.27 -2.88 10.30
CA LEU A 60 2.24 -3.96 9.32
C LEU A 60 1.43 -5.15 9.84
N ALA A 61 1.68 -5.57 11.07
CA ALA A 61 1.03 -6.71 11.69
C ALA A 61 -0.48 -6.50 11.85
N LEU A 62 -0.86 -5.37 12.45
CA LEU A 62 -2.27 -5.03 12.64
C LEU A 62 -3.01 -4.91 11.31
N GLY A 63 -2.43 -4.18 10.37
CA GLY A 63 -3.05 -3.99 9.05
C GLY A 63 -3.16 -5.27 8.24
N TYR A 64 -2.17 -6.17 8.32
CA TYR A 64 -2.26 -7.50 7.73
C TYR A 64 -3.48 -8.25 8.27
N LEU A 65 -3.62 -8.35 9.59
CA LEU A 65 -4.72 -9.07 10.22
C LEU A 65 -6.10 -8.48 9.85
N LEU A 66 -6.23 -7.15 9.81
CA LEU A 66 -7.44 -6.46 9.38
C LEU A 66 -7.76 -6.73 7.91
N ASN A 67 -6.77 -6.60 7.02
CA ASN A 67 -6.95 -6.80 5.59
C ASN A 67 -7.16 -8.27 5.20
N GLN A 68 -6.67 -9.21 6.02
CA GLN A 68 -6.97 -10.65 5.87
C GLN A 68 -8.29 -11.06 6.55
N GLY A 69 -8.98 -10.14 7.21
CA GLY A 69 -10.23 -10.43 7.91
C GLY A 69 -10.08 -11.32 9.15
N MET A 70 -8.87 -11.46 9.67
CA MET A 70 -8.60 -12.18 10.92
C MET A 70 -8.96 -11.35 12.14
N LEU A 71 -8.96 -10.02 11.98
CA LEU A 71 -9.51 -9.05 12.90
C LEU A 71 -10.55 -8.17 12.18
N ARG A 72 -11.52 -7.66 12.93
CA ARG A 72 -12.50 -6.67 12.49
C ARG A 72 -12.16 -5.31 13.10
N ARG A 73 -12.57 -4.22 12.44
CA ARG A 73 -12.56 -2.90 13.08
C ARG A 73 -13.49 -2.95 14.31
N GLY A 74 -12.95 -2.60 15.46
CA GLY A 74 -13.68 -2.69 16.74
C GLY A 74 -13.35 -3.90 17.59
N ASP A 75 -12.63 -4.90 17.08
CA ASP A 75 -12.07 -5.94 17.94
C ASP A 75 -11.06 -5.30 18.92
N ALA A 76 -11.22 -5.65 20.19
CA ALA A 76 -10.38 -5.07 21.25
C ALA A 76 -8.97 -5.68 21.16
N VAL A 77 -8.05 -4.98 20.51
CA VAL A 77 -6.62 -5.28 20.56
C VAL A 77 -6.09 -4.84 21.92
N SER A 78 -5.61 -5.79 22.73
CA SER A 78 -5.10 -5.55 24.08
C SER A 78 -3.61 -5.20 24.13
N GLY A 79 -2.86 -5.50 23.06
CA GLY A 79 -1.45 -5.16 22.95
C GLY A 79 -0.86 -5.59 21.61
N ILE A 80 0.18 -4.86 21.20
CA ILE A 80 1.03 -5.24 20.05
C ILE A 80 2.46 -5.11 20.57
N ASP A 81 3.21 -6.21 20.52
CA ASP A 81 4.59 -6.27 20.98
C ASP A 81 5.51 -6.71 19.86
N TYR A 82 6.55 -5.95 19.61
CA TYR A 82 7.59 -6.26 18.64
C TYR A 82 8.90 -6.60 19.35
N ASP A 83 9.46 -7.76 19.02
CA ASP A 83 10.81 -8.17 19.43
C ASP A 83 11.76 -8.04 18.24
N GLU A 84 12.68 -7.06 18.33
CA GLU A 84 13.61 -6.75 17.25
C GLU A 84 14.66 -7.84 17.06
N ASP A 85 15.11 -8.49 18.13
CA ASP A 85 16.15 -9.52 18.07
C ASP A 85 15.62 -10.80 17.41
N LEU A 86 14.38 -11.17 17.73
CA LEU A 86 13.71 -12.34 17.16
C LEU A 86 13.01 -12.04 15.83
N GLN A 87 12.82 -10.75 15.49
CA GLN A 87 12.02 -10.29 14.33
C GLN A 87 10.59 -10.86 14.37
N VAL A 88 9.98 -10.80 15.55
CA VAL A 88 8.65 -11.33 15.83
C VAL A 88 7.74 -10.19 16.28
N VAL A 89 6.53 -10.13 15.74
CA VAL A 89 5.47 -9.23 16.20
C VAL A 89 4.28 -10.05 16.67
N ILE A 90 3.76 -9.73 17.86
CA ILE A 90 2.63 -10.42 18.48
C ILE A 90 1.50 -9.44 18.68
N VAL A 91 0.36 -9.70 18.04
CA VAL A 91 -0.88 -8.97 18.27
C VAL A 91 -1.74 -9.79 19.24
N ARG A 92 -2.20 -9.16 20.32
CA ARG A 92 -3.08 -9.79 21.32
C ARG A 92 -4.46 -9.16 21.31
N THR A 93 -5.47 -9.98 21.46
CA THR A 93 -6.87 -9.57 21.57
C THR A 93 -7.45 -9.91 22.94
N ALA A 94 -8.38 -9.09 23.42
CA ALA A 94 -9.05 -9.31 24.72
C ALA A 94 -9.98 -10.54 24.71
N ALA A 95 -10.48 -10.93 23.53
CA ALA A 95 -11.34 -12.10 23.33
C ALA A 95 -10.70 -13.05 22.28
N PRO A 96 -10.99 -14.36 22.35
CA PRO A 96 -10.59 -15.30 21.29
C PRO A 96 -11.12 -14.87 19.93
N THR A 97 -10.35 -15.11 18.87
CA THR A 97 -10.71 -14.86 17.48
C THR A 97 -11.03 -16.17 16.77
N ASP A 98 -11.79 -16.13 15.69
CA ASP A 98 -12.13 -17.29 14.86
C ASP A 98 -11.12 -17.55 13.71
N PHE A 99 -9.92 -16.98 13.83
CA PHE A 99 -8.90 -17.00 12.79
C PHE A 99 -8.42 -18.41 12.38
N GLU A 100 -8.48 -19.39 13.29
CA GLU A 100 -8.11 -20.79 12.98
C GLU A 100 -8.97 -21.38 11.85
N ALA A 101 -10.26 -21.04 11.82
CA ALA A 101 -11.15 -21.43 10.73
C ALA A 101 -10.75 -20.76 9.41
N LYS A 102 -10.30 -19.53 9.46
CA LYS A 102 -9.87 -18.73 8.31
C LYS A 102 -8.53 -19.20 7.73
N LEU A 103 -7.60 -19.68 8.56
CA LEU A 103 -6.33 -20.25 8.10
C LEU A 103 -6.48 -21.52 7.26
N ARG A 104 -7.60 -22.25 7.38
CA ARG A 104 -7.84 -23.50 6.62
C ARG A 104 -8.18 -23.24 5.14
N LYS A 105 -8.59 -22.02 4.78
CA LYS A 105 -9.04 -21.66 3.42
C LYS A 105 -8.00 -20.81 2.68
N LYS A 106 -6.75 -21.25 2.62
CA LYS A 106 -5.67 -20.49 1.97
C LYS A 106 -5.74 -20.61 0.44
N THR A 107 -5.75 -19.48 -0.26
CA THR A 107 -5.56 -19.39 -1.71
C THR A 107 -4.22 -18.71 -1.99
N LEU A 108 -3.39 -19.33 -2.82
CA LEU A 108 -2.13 -18.72 -3.28
C LEU A 108 -2.45 -17.67 -4.34
N THR A 109 -1.97 -16.46 -4.13
CA THR A 109 -2.15 -15.34 -5.05
C THR A 109 -0.88 -15.02 -5.83
N SER A 110 -1.04 -14.46 -7.03
CA SER A 110 0.06 -14.15 -7.96
C SER A 110 0.89 -12.96 -7.50
N GLY A 111 1.89 -13.16 -6.66
CA GLY A 111 2.81 -12.06 -6.40
C GLY A 111 3.46 -11.99 -5.03
N CYS A 112 2.96 -12.72 -4.06
CA CYS A 112 3.64 -13.09 -2.83
C CYS A 112 3.13 -14.48 -2.49
N ALA A 113 4.00 -15.43 -2.17
CA ALA A 113 3.65 -16.81 -1.83
C ALA A 113 2.84 -16.95 -0.52
N GLN A 114 2.22 -15.88 -0.04
CA GLN A 114 1.38 -15.83 1.14
C GLN A 114 -0.03 -16.27 0.77
N GLY A 115 -0.48 -17.39 1.36
CA GLY A 115 -1.86 -17.85 1.21
C GLY A 115 -2.83 -16.84 1.81
N THR A 116 -3.77 -16.38 1.00
CA THR A 116 -4.87 -15.50 1.42
C THR A 116 -6.09 -16.34 1.73
N ALA A 117 -6.83 -16.02 2.79
CA ALA A 117 -8.13 -16.62 3.10
C ALA A 117 -9.20 -16.03 2.15
N PHE A 118 -9.14 -16.45 0.88
CA PHE A 118 -9.84 -15.80 -0.23
C PHE A 118 -11.38 -15.84 -0.07
N GLY A 119 -11.95 -16.94 0.41
CA GLY A 119 -13.40 -17.06 0.60
C GLY A 119 -13.96 -16.02 1.58
N ASP A 120 -13.29 -15.86 2.73
CA ASP A 120 -13.73 -14.91 3.76
C ASP A 120 -13.48 -13.45 3.34
N LEU A 121 -12.47 -13.22 2.50
CA LEU A 121 -12.22 -11.88 1.93
C LEU A 121 -13.36 -11.46 1.00
N MET A 122 -13.91 -12.39 0.21
CA MET A 122 -15.04 -12.10 -0.70
C MET A 122 -16.38 -11.93 0.04
N GLU A 123 -16.62 -12.69 1.12
CA GLU A 123 -17.83 -12.49 1.95
C GLU A 123 -17.87 -11.07 2.53
N GLY A 124 -16.79 -10.62 3.18
CA GLY A 124 -16.73 -9.24 3.71
C GLY A 124 -16.65 -8.14 2.64
N PHE A 125 -16.27 -8.49 1.40
CA PHE A 125 -16.19 -7.54 0.30
C PHE A 125 -17.58 -7.10 -0.19
N ALA A 126 -18.52 -8.03 -0.31
CA ALA A 126 -19.88 -7.74 -0.77
C ALA A 126 -20.71 -6.90 0.21
N GLU A 127 -20.32 -6.86 1.49
CA GLU A 127 -21.02 -6.12 2.55
C GLU A 127 -20.57 -4.65 2.65
N VAL A 128 -19.45 -4.26 2.02
CA VAL A 128 -18.91 -2.91 2.14
C VAL A 128 -19.62 -1.96 1.19
N SER A 129 -20.25 -0.92 1.76
CA SER A 129 -20.77 0.22 1.01
C SER A 129 -19.77 1.38 1.06
N LEU A 130 -19.22 1.75 -0.08
CA LEU A 130 -18.26 2.86 -0.16
C LEU A 130 -18.99 4.21 -0.21
N PRO A 131 -18.55 5.21 0.59
CA PRO A 131 -19.21 6.51 0.65
C PRO A 131 -19.09 7.29 -0.67
N PRO A 132 -20.01 8.24 -0.92
CA PRO A 132 -19.96 9.13 -2.08
C PRO A 132 -18.89 10.21 -1.88
N LEU A 133 -17.71 9.99 -2.47
CA LEU A 133 -16.62 10.97 -2.51
C LEU A 133 -16.45 11.46 -3.94
N GLN A 134 -16.30 12.75 -4.14
CA GLN A 134 -15.96 13.36 -5.45
C GLN A 134 -14.49 13.75 -5.47
N LEU A 135 -13.84 13.58 -6.62
CA LEU A 135 -12.45 13.98 -6.85
C LEU A 135 -12.37 14.92 -8.07
N ARG A 136 -11.85 16.12 -7.85
CA ARG A 136 -11.51 17.06 -8.91
C ARG A 136 -10.22 16.64 -9.61
N ILE A 137 -10.17 16.68 -10.94
CA ILE A 137 -8.96 16.33 -11.69
C ILE A 137 -7.82 17.32 -11.39
N SER A 138 -8.12 18.57 -11.14
CA SER A 138 -7.13 19.56 -10.67
C SER A 138 -6.47 19.13 -9.35
N ALA A 139 -7.24 18.58 -8.40
CA ALA A 139 -6.72 18.05 -7.14
C ALA A 139 -5.89 16.79 -7.36
N LEU A 140 -6.35 15.87 -8.22
CA LEU A 140 -5.58 14.68 -8.60
C LEU A 140 -4.20 15.03 -9.14
N TYR A 141 -4.10 16.02 -10.04
CA TYR A 141 -2.81 16.45 -10.59
C TYR A 141 -1.88 17.03 -9.51
N ARG A 142 -2.41 17.87 -8.60
CA ARG A 142 -1.59 18.41 -7.49
C ARG A 142 -1.12 17.29 -6.56
N LEU A 143 -2.00 16.34 -6.21
CA LEU A 143 -1.66 15.18 -5.40
C LEU A 143 -0.54 14.35 -6.03
N LEU A 144 -0.68 14.00 -7.32
CA LEU A 144 0.33 13.23 -8.04
C LEU A 144 1.68 13.97 -8.11
N HIS A 145 1.66 15.29 -8.31
CA HIS A 145 2.87 16.11 -8.28
C HIS A 145 3.55 16.03 -6.91
N THR A 146 2.80 16.22 -5.83
CA THR A 146 3.32 16.13 -4.45
C THR A 146 3.92 14.75 -4.18
N LEU A 147 3.19 13.66 -4.49
CA LEU A 147 3.67 12.30 -4.27
C LEU A 147 4.95 11.97 -5.08
N ASN A 148 5.07 12.49 -6.29
CA ASN A 148 6.25 12.27 -7.14
C ASN A 148 7.48 13.10 -6.70
N THR A 149 7.32 14.06 -5.81
CA THR A 149 8.43 14.91 -5.30
C THR A 149 8.89 14.53 -3.90
N LEU A 150 8.20 13.61 -3.23
CA LEU A 150 8.60 13.15 -1.90
C LEU A 150 9.98 12.50 -1.92
N PRO A 151 10.83 12.78 -0.92
CA PRO A 151 12.02 11.98 -0.67
C PRO A 151 11.58 10.59 -0.21
N THR A 152 11.97 9.54 -0.93
CA THR A 152 11.52 8.17 -0.69
C THR A 152 12.69 7.20 -0.74
N LEU A 153 12.58 6.07 -0.06
CA LEU A 153 13.55 4.98 -0.11
C LEU A 153 13.67 4.42 -1.54
N TYR A 154 12.55 4.43 -2.31
CA TYR A 154 12.56 4.08 -3.73
C TYR A 154 13.56 4.92 -4.54
N LEU A 155 13.63 6.23 -4.28
CA LEU A 155 14.57 7.12 -4.99
C LEU A 155 16.02 6.85 -4.59
N GLU A 156 16.27 6.36 -3.37
CA GLU A 156 17.61 6.06 -2.88
C GLU A 156 18.11 4.68 -3.34
N ALA A 157 17.25 3.66 -3.25
CA ALA A 157 17.68 2.27 -3.39
C ALA A 157 16.92 1.46 -4.47
N GLY A 158 15.86 1.99 -5.10
CA GLY A 158 15.00 1.21 -5.99
C GLY A 158 14.28 0.06 -5.28
N ALA A 159 13.74 -0.91 -6.02
CA ALA A 159 13.14 -2.17 -5.55
C ALA A 159 12.14 -2.03 -4.37
N ILE A 160 11.44 -0.91 -4.28
CA ILE A 160 10.52 -0.54 -3.20
C ILE A 160 9.17 -0.15 -3.80
N HIS A 161 8.10 -0.47 -3.09
CA HIS A 161 6.74 -0.03 -3.37
C HIS A 161 6.26 0.95 -2.31
N GLY A 162 5.66 2.06 -2.76
CA GLY A 162 5.05 3.05 -1.87
C GLY A 162 3.53 3.05 -1.95
N CYS A 163 2.89 3.32 -0.81
CA CYS A 163 1.48 3.59 -0.68
C CYS A 163 1.26 4.88 0.11
N ALA A 164 0.19 5.62 -0.22
CA ALA A 164 -0.20 6.82 0.50
C ALA A 164 -1.69 6.83 0.82
N LEU A 165 -2.01 7.26 2.05
CA LEU A 165 -3.36 7.71 2.40
C LEU A 165 -3.42 9.21 2.18
N CYS A 166 -4.44 9.67 1.45
CA CYS A 166 -4.56 11.06 1.08
C CYS A 166 -5.97 11.59 1.39
N GLN A 167 -6.08 12.89 1.55
CA GLN A 167 -7.36 13.60 1.65
C GLN A 167 -7.32 14.79 0.71
N ASP A 168 -8.28 14.87 -0.19
CA ASP A 168 -8.27 15.84 -1.30
C ASP A 168 -6.95 15.75 -2.11
N ASP A 169 -6.18 16.82 -2.15
CA ASP A 169 -4.88 16.90 -2.82
C ASP A 169 -3.67 16.75 -1.86
N GLN A 170 -3.92 16.38 -0.59
CA GLN A 170 -2.89 16.31 0.44
C GLN A 170 -2.63 14.86 0.86
N PRO A 171 -1.40 14.37 0.73
CA PRO A 171 -1.01 13.12 1.37
C PRO A 171 -0.94 13.33 2.90
N LEU A 172 -1.49 12.38 3.66
CA LEU A 172 -1.46 12.36 5.13
C LEU A 172 -0.33 11.48 5.64
N VAL A 173 -0.19 10.30 5.04
CA VAL A 173 0.87 9.34 5.34
C VAL A 173 1.31 8.66 4.06
N TYR A 174 2.63 8.49 3.91
CA TYR A 174 3.26 7.73 2.84
C TYR A 174 4.14 6.67 3.46
N MET A 175 3.94 5.40 3.10
CA MET A 175 4.70 4.26 3.63
C MET A 175 5.23 3.40 2.50
N GLU A 176 6.44 2.87 2.70
CA GLU A 176 7.14 2.04 1.72
C GLU A 176 7.45 0.66 2.27
N ASP A 177 7.56 -0.32 1.38
CA ASP A 177 8.08 -1.66 1.65
C ASP A 177 8.57 -2.32 0.36
N VAL A 178 9.38 -3.38 0.46
CA VAL A 178 9.77 -4.25 -0.66
C VAL A 178 8.53 -4.92 -1.29
N GLY A 179 7.52 -5.23 -0.49
CA GLY A 179 6.24 -5.78 -0.91
C GLY A 179 5.12 -4.73 -0.99
N ARG A 180 4.47 -4.57 -2.15
CA ARG A 180 3.30 -3.65 -2.27
C ARG A 180 2.18 -3.99 -1.28
N HIS A 181 2.00 -5.26 -0.94
CA HIS A 181 0.99 -5.71 0.02
C HIS A 181 1.36 -5.30 1.46
N ASN A 182 2.64 -5.32 1.81
CA ASN A 182 3.10 -4.83 3.10
C ASN A 182 2.87 -3.31 3.22
N ALA A 183 3.19 -2.55 2.17
CA ALA A 183 3.00 -1.10 2.18
C ALA A 183 1.52 -0.71 2.38
N VAL A 184 0.56 -1.42 1.78
CA VAL A 184 -0.88 -1.18 2.03
C VAL A 184 -1.28 -1.61 3.44
N ASP A 185 -0.75 -2.72 3.94
CA ASP A 185 -1.06 -3.21 5.29
C ASP A 185 -0.53 -2.26 6.36
N LYS A 186 0.68 -1.71 6.21
CA LYS A 186 1.19 -0.66 7.10
C LYS A 186 0.24 0.53 7.21
N ILE A 187 -0.31 1.01 6.09
CA ILE A 187 -1.28 2.12 6.12
C ILE A 187 -2.60 1.70 6.77
N ALA A 188 -3.08 0.48 6.52
CA ALA A 188 -4.29 -0.03 7.16
C ALA A 188 -4.13 -0.12 8.69
N GLY A 189 -2.99 -0.60 9.17
CA GLY A 189 -2.65 -0.63 10.59
C GLY A 189 -2.51 0.75 11.19
N TRP A 190 -1.83 1.67 10.50
CA TRP A 190 -1.73 3.07 10.93
C TRP A 190 -3.11 3.73 11.05
N MET A 191 -4.01 3.52 10.07
CA MET A 191 -5.38 4.02 10.14
C MET A 191 -6.13 3.49 11.36
N ALA A 192 -5.94 2.21 11.69
CA ALA A 192 -6.58 1.60 12.86
C ALA A 192 -6.02 2.17 14.17
N LEU A 193 -4.70 2.32 14.29
CA LEU A 193 -4.05 2.86 15.49
C LEU A 193 -4.36 4.36 15.71
N GLN A 194 -4.60 5.11 14.63
CA GLN A 194 -4.93 6.53 14.70
C GLN A 194 -6.44 6.80 14.69
N ASP A 195 -7.28 5.77 14.74
CA ASP A 195 -8.75 5.88 14.55
C ASP A 195 -9.13 6.76 13.35
N CYS A 196 -8.40 6.58 12.25
CA CYS A 196 -8.55 7.41 11.06
C CYS A 196 -9.76 6.96 10.22
N ALA A 197 -10.75 7.83 10.05
CA ALA A 197 -11.89 7.58 9.20
C ALA A 197 -11.47 7.47 7.72
N ALA A 198 -12.10 6.55 6.98
CA ALA A 198 -11.74 6.21 5.61
C ALA A 198 -12.57 6.92 4.54
N GLY A 199 -13.78 7.36 4.88
CA GLY A 199 -14.81 7.72 3.91
C GLY A 199 -14.53 8.95 3.05
N ASP A 200 -13.66 9.83 3.49
CA ASP A 200 -13.21 11.03 2.79
C ASP A 200 -11.76 10.92 2.29
N LYS A 201 -11.22 9.68 2.24
CA LYS A 201 -9.84 9.44 1.88
C LYS A 201 -9.68 8.88 0.46
N LEU A 202 -8.49 9.11 -0.09
CA LEU A 202 -7.98 8.53 -1.32
C LEU A 202 -6.82 7.60 -0.97
N PHE A 203 -6.70 6.49 -1.66
CA PHE A 203 -5.56 5.60 -1.52
C PHE A 203 -4.71 5.60 -2.79
N TYR A 204 -3.43 5.87 -2.66
CA TYR A 204 -2.46 5.83 -3.75
C TYR A 204 -1.49 4.67 -3.56
N THR A 205 -1.09 4.03 -4.66
CA THR A 205 -0.03 3.01 -4.66
C THR A 205 0.87 3.12 -5.90
N THR A 206 2.13 2.76 -5.77
CA THR A 206 3.03 2.56 -6.93
C THR A 206 2.82 1.20 -7.58
N GLY A 207 2.18 0.26 -6.87
CA GLY A 207 1.96 -1.12 -7.29
C GLY A 207 0.82 -1.27 -8.31
N ARG A 208 0.76 -2.46 -8.93
CA ARG A 208 -0.34 -2.83 -9.84
C ARG A 208 -1.68 -2.88 -9.11
N LEU A 209 -2.74 -2.50 -9.82
CA LEU A 209 -4.13 -2.57 -9.37
C LEU A 209 -4.70 -3.98 -9.64
N THR A 210 -4.36 -4.92 -8.76
CA THR A 210 -4.82 -6.31 -8.77
C THR A 210 -6.08 -6.48 -7.94
N SER A 211 -6.75 -7.62 -8.05
CA SER A 211 -7.88 -8.01 -7.21
C SER A 211 -7.62 -7.79 -5.72
N GLU A 212 -6.45 -8.23 -5.23
CA GLU A 212 -6.08 -8.07 -3.82
C GLU A 212 -5.96 -6.60 -3.38
N MET A 213 -5.37 -5.74 -4.21
CA MET A 213 -5.27 -4.30 -3.91
C MET A 213 -6.65 -3.66 -3.84
N VAL A 214 -7.56 -4.06 -4.74
CA VAL A 214 -8.96 -3.61 -4.73
C VAL A 214 -9.66 -4.10 -3.46
N ILE A 215 -9.59 -5.39 -3.14
CA ILE A 215 -10.22 -5.98 -1.95
C ILE A 215 -9.74 -5.27 -0.68
N LYS A 216 -8.42 -5.09 -0.52
CA LYS A 216 -7.85 -4.41 0.65
C LYS A 216 -8.35 -2.95 0.75
N THR A 217 -8.37 -2.21 -0.36
CA THR A 217 -8.84 -0.81 -0.37
C THR A 217 -10.32 -0.71 -0.01
N VAL A 218 -11.16 -1.60 -0.54
CA VAL A 218 -12.59 -1.67 -0.21
C VAL A 218 -12.80 -2.01 1.28
N ARG A 219 -12.06 -2.99 1.81
CA ARG A 219 -12.11 -3.34 3.24
C ARG A 219 -11.65 -2.21 4.16
N MET A 220 -10.69 -1.42 3.71
CA MET A 220 -10.30 -0.19 4.41
C MET A 220 -11.41 0.86 4.40
N GLY A 221 -12.45 0.72 3.56
CA GLY A 221 -13.57 1.65 3.40
C GLY A 221 -13.22 2.88 2.57
N ILE A 222 -12.17 2.82 1.74
CA ILE A 222 -11.68 3.96 0.94
C ILE A 222 -12.31 3.92 -0.44
N PRO A 223 -13.01 4.98 -0.88
CA PRO A 223 -13.81 4.97 -2.12
C PRO A 223 -13.03 5.18 -3.41
N ILE A 224 -11.76 5.63 -3.35
CA ILE A 224 -10.96 5.95 -4.53
C ILE A 224 -9.56 5.34 -4.40
N LEU A 225 -9.17 4.50 -5.37
CA LEU A 225 -7.85 3.88 -5.47
C LEU A 225 -7.12 4.39 -6.72
N ILE A 226 -5.92 4.92 -6.51
CA ILE A 226 -5.08 5.56 -7.52
C ILE A 226 -3.76 4.82 -7.65
N SER A 227 -3.25 4.60 -8.87
CA SER A 227 -1.94 4.03 -9.09
C SER A 227 -1.20 4.60 -10.30
N ARG A 228 0.11 4.70 -10.21
CA ARG A 228 0.96 4.94 -11.39
C ARG A 228 1.11 3.71 -12.30
N SER A 229 0.78 2.52 -11.80
CA SER A 229 0.87 1.24 -12.51
C SER A 229 -0.45 0.87 -13.21
N GLY A 230 -0.48 -0.31 -13.83
CA GLY A 230 -1.63 -0.81 -14.59
C GLY A 230 -2.60 -1.67 -13.76
N PHE A 231 -3.59 -2.21 -14.46
CA PHE A 231 -4.73 -2.95 -13.91
C PHE A 231 -4.67 -4.43 -14.32
N THR A 232 -5.31 -5.29 -13.52
CA THR A 232 -5.74 -6.62 -13.97
C THR A 232 -7.24 -6.61 -14.28
N ALA A 233 -7.70 -7.48 -15.20
CA ALA A 233 -9.11 -7.57 -15.56
C ALA A 233 -9.99 -7.79 -14.33
N TRP A 234 -9.64 -8.77 -13.50
CA TRP A 234 -10.40 -9.08 -12.30
C TRP A 234 -10.38 -7.94 -11.25
N GLY A 235 -9.29 -7.19 -11.14
CA GLY A 235 -9.26 -5.98 -10.30
C GLY A 235 -10.27 -4.93 -10.77
N VAL A 236 -10.45 -4.76 -12.10
CA VAL A 236 -11.46 -3.84 -12.64
C VAL A 236 -12.89 -4.34 -12.38
N GLU A 237 -13.14 -5.64 -12.55
CA GLU A 237 -14.45 -6.26 -12.29
C GLU A 237 -14.88 -6.05 -10.83
N LEU A 238 -14.00 -6.37 -9.88
CA LEU A 238 -14.24 -6.17 -8.45
C LEU A 238 -14.45 -4.69 -8.09
N ALA A 239 -13.66 -3.79 -8.69
CA ALA A 239 -13.84 -2.36 -8.44
C ALA A 239 -15.22 -1.85 -8.89
N ARG A 240 -15.72 -2.34 -10.02
CA ARG A 240 -17.08 -2.02 -10.51
C ARG A 240 -18.15 -2.58 -9.61
N GLU A 241 -18.01 -3.83 -9.15
CA GLU A 241 -18.92 -4.49 -8.24
C GLU A 241 -19.02 -3.75 -6.90
N ALA A 242 -17.90 -3.36 -6.31
CA ALA A 242 -17.86 -2.62 -5.04
C ALA A 242 -18.19 -1.12 -5.18
N GLY A 243 -18.35 -0.60 -6.39
CA GLY A 243 -18.50 0.82 -6.63
C GLY A 243 -17.24 1.63 -6.26
N LEU A 244 -16.04 1.04 -6.31
CA LEU A 244 -14.76 1.71 -6.11
C LEU A 244 -14.37 2.50 -7.36
N THR A 245 -13.89 3.75 -7.19
CA THR A 245 -13.25 4.47 -8.29
C THR A 245 -11.82 3.98 -8.46
N LEU A 246 -11.49 3.49 -9.67
CA LEU A 246 -10.20 2.89 -9.98
C LEU A 246 -9.47 3.68 -11.06
N ILE A 247 -8.38 4.38 -10.65
CA ILE A 247 -7.57 5.26 -11.49
C ILE A 247 -6.15 4.68 -11.58
N GLY A 248 -5.69 4.37 -12.77
CA GLY A 248 -4.37 3.82 -12.96
C GLY A 248 -3.59 4.43 -14.12
N ARG A 249 -2.34 3.98 -14.30
CA ARG A 249 -1.39 4.51 -15.28
C ARG A 249 -1.19 6.02 -15.12
N CYS A 250 -1.24 6.50 -13.87
CA CYS A 250 -1.01 7.90 -13.54
C CYS A 250 0.45 8.27 -13.78
N LYS A 251 0.73 8.96 -14.89
CA LYS A 251 2.07 9.43 -15.25
C LYS A 251 1.99 10.80 -15.91
N GLY A 252 2.54 11.80 -15.24
CA GLY A 252 2.46 13.18 -15.66
C GLY A 252 0.99 13.62 -15.84
N ARG A 253 0.62 13.96 -17.08
CA ARG A 253 -0.72 14.44 -17.44
C ARG A 253 -1.73 13.34 -17.75
N ARG A 254 -1.30 12.08 -17.78
CA ARG A 254 -2.12 10.95 -18.24
C ARG A 254 -2.53 10.04 -17.10
N PHE A 255 -3.75 9.58 -17.17
CA PHE A 255 -4.31 8.53 -16.33
C PHE A 255 -5.43 7.80 -17.09
N LEU A 256 -5.86 6.64 -16.59
CA LEU A 256 -7.03 5.93 -17.07
C LEU A 256 -7.96 5.65 -15.90
N VAL A 257 -9.27 5.80 -16.13
CA VAL A 257 -10.31 5.42 -15.17
C VAL A 257 -11.06 4.23 -15.74
N LEU A 258 -11.06 3.09 -15.05
CA LEU A 258 -11.71 1.87 -15.53
C LEU A 258 -12.91 1.44 -14.66
N ALA A 259 -13.15 2.14 -13.55
CA ALA A 259 -14.33 1.99 -12.71
C ALA A 259 -14.62 3.31 -11.97
N GLY A 260 -15.90 3.58 -11.67
CA GLY A 260 -16.33 4.67 -10.79
C GLY A 260 -16.11 6.08 -11.34
N GLU A 261 -16.15 6.27 -12.66
CA GLU A 261 -15.95 7.57 -13.34
C GLU A 261 -16.90 8.66 -12.88
N GLY A 262 -18.11 8.32 -12.42
CA GLY A 262 -19.11 9.26 -11.92
C GLY A 262 -18.69 10.06 -10.69
N ARG A 263 -17.60 9.68 -10.00
CA ARG A 263 -17.02 10.45 -8.90
C ARG A 263 -16.04 11.52 -9.35
N LEU A 264 -15.69 11.61 -10.65
CA LEU A 264 -14.68 12.53 -11.13
C LEU A 264 -15.30 13.82 -11.67
N ILE A 265 -14.70 14.94 -11.31
CA ILE A 265 -15.03 16.26 -11.82
C ILE A 265 -13.88 16.74 -12.70
N PHE A 266 -14.12 16.82 -14.02
CA PHE A 266 -13.14 17.27 -15.02
C PHE A 266 -13.09 18.79 -15.07
N ASP A 267 -12.32 19.39 -14.16
CA ASP A 267 -12.18 20.84 -13.95
C ASP A 267 -10.81 21.40 -14.34
N ALA A 268 -9.96 20.61 -14.99
CA ALA A 268 -8.62 21.02 -15.41
C ALA A 268 -8.32 20.62 -16.84
N ASP A 269 -7.62 21.51 -17.57
CA ASP A 269 -7.05 21.20 -18.87
C ASP A 269 -5.70 20.51 -18.69
N PRO A 270 -5.53 19.27 -19.19
CA PRO A 270 -4.25 18.56 -19.14
C PRO A 270 -3.07 19.33 -19.74
N ALA A 271 -3.33 20.23 -20.71
CA ALA A 271 -2.28 21.02 -21.35
C ALA A 271 -1.62 22.03 -20.39
N THR A 272 -2.32 22.44 -19.34
CA THR A 272 -1.82 23.41 -18.33
C THR A 272 -1.01 22.78 -17.21
N VAL A 273 -1.00 21.45 -17.09
CA VAL A 273 -0.30 20.71 -16.03
C VAL A 273 1.20 20.69 -16.29
N ALA A 274 2.01 21.01 -15.28
CA ALA A 274 3.47 20.93 -15.38
C ALA A 274 3.95 19.49 -15.72
N GLU A 275 4.96 19.38 -16.58
CA GLU A 275 5.58 18.07 -16.85
C GLU A 275 6.32 17.54 -15.62
N GLU A 276 6.35 16.21 -15.44
CA GLU A 276 7.18 15.56 -14.42
C GLU A 276 8.63 16.02 -14.53
N SER A 277 9.25 16.38 -13.40
CA SER A 277 10.62 16.88 -13.37
C SER A 277 11.61 15.86 -13.95
N ALA A 278 12.64 16.33 -14.63
CA ALA A 278 13.65 15.51 -15.31
C ALA A 278 14.43 14.55 -14.38
N ARG A 279 14.33 14.73 -13.04
CA ARG A 279 14.95 13.83 -12.03
C ARG A 279 14.33 12.42 -12.03
N HIS A 280 13.01 12.30 -12.19
CA HIS A 280 12.33 11.00 -12.27
C HIS A 280 12.61 10.27 -13.59
N ARG A 281 12.82 11.01 -14.70
CA ARG A 281 13.17 10.42 -16.00
C ARG A 281 14.57 9.80 -16.00
N ARG A 282 15.53 10.38 -15.28
CA ARG A 282 16.93 9.90 -15.27
C ARG A 282 17.11 8.60 -14.47
N LYS A 283 16.36 8.36 -13.38
CA LYS A 283 16.43 7.08 -12.64
C LYS A 283 15.65 5.96 -13.36
N ALA A 284 14.49 6.25 -13.95
CA ALA A 284 13.72 5.24 -14.70
C ALA A 284 14.41 4.77 -16.01
N SER A 285 15.35 5.53 -16.55
CA SER A 285 16.15 5.14 -17.73
C SER A 285 17.48 4.46 -17.39
N GLN A 286 17.77 4.29 -16.10
CA GLN A 286 18.91 3.51 -15.61
C GLN A 286 18.51 2.11 -15.13
N ASP A 287 17.20 1.86 -14.99
CA ASP A 287 16.62 0.58 -14.54
C ASP A 287 15.99 -0.23 -15.72
N ASP A 288 16.08 0.22 -16.99
CA ASP A 288 15.76 -0.52 -18.21
C ASP A 288 17.09 -1.05 -18.88
#